data_be0b57895ce01c155faf373a13a79753
#
_entry.id   be0b57895ce01c155faf373a13a79753
#
_cell.length_a   1.000
_cell.length_b   1.000
_cell.length_c   1.000
_cell.angle_alpha   90.00
_cell.angle_beta   90.00
_cell.angle_gamma   90.00
#
_symmetry.space_group_name_H-M   'P 1'
#
loop_
_entity.id
_entity.type
_entity.pdbx_description
1 polymer ?
#
loop_
_entity_poly.entity_id
_entity_poly.type
_entity_poly.pdbx_seq_one_letter_code
_entity_poly.pdbx_strand_id
1 'polypeptide(L)'
;MENIERFTTFYEDCKDEFMEHLDGVRIYLQKNNSEFKNLQKEYTKILDSNEKLQNILFGNKVEPGLTPIECDLLYNAIELQEKMQIMTEEELYFKGGMDAYYYFRRLGIIKV
;
A
#
# COMPACT_ATOMS: atom_id res chain seq x y z
N MET A 1 28.91 4.66 -29.91
CA MET A 1 28.11 4.70 -28.71
C MET A 1 28.22 3.39 -27.96
N GLU A 2 28.69 3.49 -26.75
CA GLU A 2 28.94 2.30 -25.97
C GLU A 2 27.66 1.74 -25.40
N ASN A 3 27.44 0.47 -25.65
CA ASN A 3 26.44 -0.29 -24.89
C ASN A 3 27.04 -0.64 -23.55
N ILE A 4 26.86 0.25 -22.61
CA ILE A 4 27.17 -0.07 -21.23
C ILE A 4 26.04 -0.95 -20.74
N GLU A 5 26.35 -2.21 -20.49
CA GLU A 5 25.39 -3.08 -19.81
C GLU A 5 25.12 -2.48 -18.43
N ARG A 6 23.96 -1.93 -18.31
CA ARG A 6 23.53 -1.35 -17.05
C ARG A 6 23.11 -2.47 -16.11
N PHE A 7 23.71 -2.47 -14.95
CA PHE A 7 23.29 -3.37 -13.88
C PHE A 7 21.95 -2.91 -13.34
N THR A 8 20.91 -3.70 -13.54
CA THR A 8 19.58 -3.39 -13.02
C THR A 8 19.30 -4.15 -11.73
N THR A 9 18.48 -3.58 -10.87
CA THR A 9 18.01 -4.22 -9.65
C THR A 9 16.91 -5.24 -10.00
N PHE A 10 16.68 -6.17 -9.11
CA PHE A 10 15.56 -7.10 -9.23
C PHE A 10 14.22 -6.34 -9.38
N TYR A 11 14.07 -5.24 -8.65
CA TYR A 11 12.88 -4.41 -8.77
C TYR A 11 12.70 -3.82 -10.17
N GLU A 12 13.78 -3.30 -10.77
CA GLU A 12 13.72 -2.74 -12.13
C GLU A 12 13.31 -3.79 -13.16
N ASP A 13 13.83 -5.02 -13.00
CA ASP A 13 13.55 -6.13 -13.91
C ASP A 13 12.15 -6.72 -13.70
N CYS A 14 11.66 -6.69 -12.48
CA CYS A 14 10.43 -7.38 -12.05
C CYS A 14 9.40 -6.44 -11.43
N LYS A 15 9.29 -5.22 -11.96
CA LYS A 15 8.40 -4.20 -11.41
C LYS A 15 6.95 -4.64 -11.33
N ASP A 16 6.46 -5.32 -12.38
CA ASP A 16 5.08 -5.80 -12.40
C ASP A 16 4.82 -6.85 -11.33
N GLU A 17 5.76 -7.76 -11.16
CA GLU A 17 5.72 -8.79 -10.12
C GLU A 17 5.79 -8.17 -8.72
N PHE A 18 6.57 -7.10 -8.56
CA PHE A 18 6.62 -6.37 -7.30
C PHE A 18 5.26 -5.76 -6.96
N MET A 19 4.58 -5.16 -7.94
CA MET A 19 3.25 -4.58 -7.74
C MET A 19 2.22 -5.65 -7.38
N GLU A 20 2.27 -6.81 -8.02
CA GLU A 20 1.44 -7.96 -7.65
C GLU A 20 1.71 -8.41 -6.22
N HIS A 21 2.98 -8.40 -5.83
CA HIS A 21 3.40 -8.76 -4.48
C HIS A 21 2.85 -7.77 -3.44
N LEU A 22 2.91 -6.48 -3.75
CA LEU A 22 2.34 -5.43 -2.91
C LEU A 22 0.83 -5.60 -2.74
N ASP A 23 0.12 -5.91 -3.83
CA ASP A 23 -1.32 -6.19 -3.78
C ASP A 23 -1.61 -7.44 -2.94
N GLY A 24 -0.75 -8.45 -3.04
CA GLY A 24 -0.84 -9.65 -2.21
C GLY A 24 -0.72 -9.36 -0.72
N VAL A 25 0.16 -8.43 -0.33
CA VAL A 25 0.31 -7.98 1.06
C VAL A 25 -0.98 -7.30 1.54
N ARG A 26 -1.57 -6.44 0.73
CA ARG A 26 -2.83 -5.78 1.07
C ARG A 26 -3.97 -6.77 1.25
N ILE A 27 -4.07 -7.75 0.35
CA ILE A 27 -5.08 -8.81 0.44
C ILE A 27 -4.89 -9.65 1.71
N TYR A 28 -3.65 -9.97 2.04
CA TYR A 28 -3.32 -10.69 3.26
C TYR A 28 -3.78 -9.92 4.49
N LEU A 29 -3.51 -8.61 4.56
CA LEU A 29 -3.94 -7.76 5.67
C LEU A 29 -5.46 -7.68 5.76
N GLN A 30 -6.14 -7.57 4.62
CA GLN A 30 -7.60 -7.56 4.57
C GLN A 30 -8.22 -8.84 5.14
N LYS A 31 -7.57 -9.97 4.94
CA LYS A 31 -8.09 -11.27 5.39
C LYS A 31 -7.71 -11.60 6.82
N ASN A 32 -6.53 -11.17 7.28
CA ASN A 32 -5.93 -11.70 8.50
C ASN A 32 -5.71 -10.67 9.60
N ASN A 33 -5.81 -9.37 9.31
CA ASN A 33 -5.56 -8.33 10.29
C ASN A 33 -6.85 -7.59 10.62
N SER A 34 -7.33 -7.72 11.84
CA SER A 34 -8.60 -7.11 12.26
C SER A 34 -8.54 -5.59 12.30
N GLU A 35 -7.40 -5.02 12.68
CA GLU A 35 -7.21 -3.57 12.69
C GLU A 35 -7.27 -3.00 11.27
N PHE A 36 -6.58 -3.65 10.34
CA PHE A 36 -6.61 -3.25 8.92
C PHE A 36 -8.03 -3.33 8.35
N LYS A 37 -8.76 -4.41 8.65
CA LYS A 37 -10.15 -4.57 8.24
C LYS A 37 -11.03 -3.43 8.76
N ASN A 38 -10.85 -3.04 10.02
CA ASN A 38 -11.63 -1.97 10.62
C ASN A 38 -11.32 -0.62 9.99
N LEU A 39 -10.04 -0.33 9.75
CA LEU A 39 -9.62 0.89 9.05
C LEU A 39 -10.24 0.96 7.65
N GLN A 40 -10.23 -0.15 6.93
CA GLN A 40 -10.80 -0.24 5.60
C GLN A 40 -12.32 -0.04 5.61
N LYS A 41 -13.01 -0.60 6.58
CA LYS A 41 -14.46 -0.41 6.74
C LYS A 41 -14.81 1.04 7.00
N GLU A 42 -14.08 1.70 7.90
CA GLU A 42 -14.29 3.11 8.20
C GLU A 42 -14.02 3.98 6.98
N TYR A 43 -12.94 3.69 6.25
CA TYR A 43 -12.60 4.39 5.03
C TYR A 43 -13.70 4.25 3.97
N THR A 44 -14.12 3.04 3.71
CA THR A 44 -15.19 2.74 2.73
C THR A 44 -16.49 3.42 3.12
N LYS A 45 -16.81 3.43 4.40
CA LYS A 45 -18.01 4.09 4.91
C LYS A 45 -18.01 5.59 4.60
N ILE A 46 -16.87 6.25 4.78
CA ILE A 46 -16.74 7.68 4.45
C ILE A 46 -16.93 7.89 2.94
N LEU A 47 -16.29 7.07 2.10
CA LEU A 47 -16.42 7.19 0.65
C LEU A 47 -17.86 6.96 0.18
N ASP A 48 -18.54 5.96 0.73
CA ASP A 48 -19.91 5.63 0.35
C ASP A 48 -20.91 6.71 0.79
N SER A 49 -20.57 7.46 1.83
CA SER A 49 -21.45 8.51 2.36
C SER A 49 -21.37 9.82 1.58
N ASN A 50 -20.32 10.02 0.77
CA ASN A 50 -20.10 11.30 0.10
C ASN A 50 -19.37 11.17 -1.23
N GLU A 51 -20.10 11.38 -2.32
CA GLU A 51 -19.57 11.27 -3.68
C GLU A 51 -18.48 12.32 -3.99
N LYS A 52 -18.58 13.51 -3.42
CA LYS A 52 -17.55 14.55 -3.62
C LYS A 52 -16.21 14.10 -3.07
N LEU A 53 -16.19 13.50 -1.89
CA LEU A 53 -14.98 13.00 -1.26
C LEU A 53 -14.37 11.84 -2.07
N GLN A 54 -15.22 10.96 -2.56
CA GLN A 54 -14.79 9.87 -3.43
C GLN A 54 -14.09 10.42 -4.69
N ASN A 55 -14.69 11.43 -5.33
CA ASN A 55 -14.11 12.06 -6.52
C ASN A 55 -12.77 12.74 -6.21
N ILE A 56 -12.66 13.45 -5.09
CA ILE A 56 -11.41 14.10 -4.68
C ILE A 56 -10.31 13.06 -4.46
N LEU A 57 -10.60 12.01 -3.74
CA LEU A 57 -9.62 10.97 -3.40
C LEU A 57 -9.18 10.17 -4.63
N PHE A 58 -10.02 10.05 -5.64
CA PHE A 58 -9.70 9.36 -6.88
C PHE A 58 -9.13 10.31 -7.95
N GLY A 59 -8.88 11.58 -7.60
CA GLY A 59 -8.28 12.54 -8.50
C GLY A 59 -9.22 13.06 -9.59
N ASN A 60 -10.51 12.89 -9.44
CA ASN A 60 -11.50 13.40 -10.36
C ASN A 60 -11.79 14.88 -10.08
N LYS A 61 -12.19 15.60 -11.13
CA LYS A 61 -12.55 17.00 -10.99
C LYS A 61 -13.86 17.15 -10.23
N VAL A 62 -13.86 18.05 -9.23
CA VAL A 62 -15.01 18.28 -8.33
C VAL A 62 -15.47 19.72 -8.43
N GLU A 63 -16.77 19.93 -8.38
CA GLU A 63 -17.37 21.26 -8.24
C GLU A 63 -16.88 21.91 -6.93
N PRO A 64 -16.61 23.22 -6.93
CA PRO A 64 -15.98 23.89 -5.81
C PRO A 64 -16.86 23.91 -4.56
N GLY A 65 -16.20 23.80 -3.43
CA GLY A 65 -16.79 24.02 -2.12
C GLY A 65 -17.07 22.73 -1.37
N LEU A 66 -16.32 22.53 -0.32
CA LEU A 66 -16.61 21.54 0.72
C LEU A 66 -17.15 22.25 1.94
N THR A 67 -18.18 21.68 2.57
CA THR A 67 -18.63 22.13 3.86
C THR A 67 -17.59 21.81 4.93
N PRO A 68 -17.60 22.48 6.10
CA PRO A 68 -16.69 22.09 7.19
C PRO A 68 -16.80 20.63 7.59
N ILE A 69 -18.00 20.06 7.57
CA ILE A 69 -18.19 18.63 7.86
C ILE A 69 -17.52 17.76 6.80
N GLU A 70 -17.67 18.13 5.54
CA GLU A 70 -17.01 17.40 4.43
C GLU A 70 -15.50 17.50 4.51
N CYS A 71 -14.96 18.65 4.93
CA CYS A 71 -13.52 18.80 5.16
C CYS A 71 -13.02 17.85 6.26
N ASP A 72 -13.76 17.75 7.37
CA ASP A 72 -13.42 16.84 8.46
C ASP A 72 -13.46 15.39 8.02
N LEU A 73 -14.45 15.01 7.24
CA LEU A 73 -14.56 13.65 6.69
C LEU A 73 -13.41 13.35 5.74
N LEU A 74 -13.04 14.28 4.89
CA LEU A 74 -11.90 14.13 3.98
C LEU A 74 -10.60 13.93 4.76
N TYR A 75 -10.40 14.73 5.80
CA TYR A 75 -9.23 14.63 6.66
C TYR A 75 -9.17 13.26 7.32
N ASN A 76 -10.28 12.77 7.85
CA ASN A 76 -10.37 11.45 8.45
C ASN A 76 -10.09 10.35 7.44
N ALA A 77 -10.59 10.46 6.22
CA ALA A 77 -10.33 9.48 5.17
C ALA A 77 -8.85 9.41 4.80
N ILE A 78 -8.18 10.55 4.69
CA ILE A 78 -6.74 10.62 4.42
C ILE A 78 -5.95 10.00 5.56
N GLU A 79 -6.32 10.28 6.81
CA GLU A 79 -5.68 9.70 7.98
C GLU A 79 -5.82 8.17 8.01
N LEU A 80 -6.99 7.65 7.67
CA LEU A 80 -7.23 6.21 7.56
C LEU A 80 -6.38 5.58 6.46
N GLN A 81 -6.27 6.25 5.30
CA GLN A 81 -5.39 5.81 4.22
C GLN A 81 -3.94 5.73 4.67
N GLU A 82 -3.46 6.74 5.38
CA GLU A 82 -2.08 6.77 5.87
C GLU A 82 -1.81 5.63 6.84
N LYS A 83 -2.74 5.35 7.76
CA LYS A 83 -2.62 4.23 8.68
C LYS A 83 -2.56 2.90 7.96
N MET A 84 -3.43 2.69 6.98
CA MET A 84 -3.42 1.47 6.17
C MET A 84 -2.12 1.34 5.37
N GLN A 85 -1.61 2.45 4.85
CA GLN A 85 -0.34 2.47 4.12
C GLN A 85 0.83 2.09 5.01
N ILE A 86 0.89 2.62 6.22
CA ILE A 86 1.93 2.27 7.19
C ILE A 86 1.89 0.78 7.51
N MET A 87 0.70 0.22 7.74
CA MET A 87 0.56 -1.21 8.01
C MET A 87 1.02 -2.07 6.84
N THR A 88 0.69 -1.63 5.62
CA THR A 88 1.14 -2.31 4.39
C THR A 88 2.66 -2.29 4.27
N GLU A 89 3.27 -1.13 4.52
CA GLU A 89 4.72 -0.96 4.47
C GLU A 89 5.44 -1.82 5.51
N GLU A 90 4.91 -1.86 6.73
CA GLU A 90 5.46 -2.70 7.80
C GLU A 90 5.43 -4.18 7.43
N GLU A 91 4.30 -4.65 6.92
CA GLU A 91 4.15 -6.04 6.51
C GLU A 91 5.08 -6.37 5.34
N LEU A 92 5.20 -5.47 4.39
CA LEU A 92 6.11 -5.60 3.26
C LEU A 92 7.56 -5.67 3.72
N TYR A 93 7.93 -4.86 4.70
CA TYR A 93 9.26 -4.86 5.29
C TYR A 93 9.58 -6.21 5.95
N PHE A 94 8.68 -6.73 6.77
CA PHE A 94 8.86 -8.02 7.40
C PHE A 94 8.95 -9.15 6.38
N LYS A 95 8.12 -9.11 5.36
CA LYS A 95 8.15 -10.11 4.30
C LYS A 95 9.47 -10.05 3.52
N GLY A 96 9.97 -8.84 3.24
CA GLY A 96 11.27 -8.66 2.61
C GLY A 96 12.40 -9.23 3.46
N GLY A 97 12.33 -9.03 4.79
CA GLY A 97 13.29 -9.60 5.73
C GLY A 97 13.27 -11.13 5.73
N MET A 98 12.08 -11.72 5.70
CA MET A 98 11.93 -13.17 5.58
C MET A 98 12.51 -13.70 4.27
N ASP A 99 12.22 -13.04 3.18
CA ASP A 99 12.73 -13.43 1.86
C ASP A 99 14.28 -13.38 1.83
N ALA A 100 14.84 -12.31 2.41
CA ALA A 100 16.30 -12.18 2.52
C ALA A 100 16.91 -13.27 3.38
N TYR A 101 16.26 -13.62 4.50
CA TYR A 101 16.70 -14.71 5.37
C TYR A 101 16.75 -16.03 4.63
N TYR A 102 15.67 -16.40 3.93
CA TYR A 102 15.63 -17.65 3.16
C TYR A 102 16.64 -17.65 2.03
N TYR A 103 16.84 -16.54 1.36
CA TYR A 103 17.83 -16.39 0.31
C TYR A 103 19.24 -16.65 0.83
N PHE A 104 19.62 -16.00 1.92
CA PHE A 104 20.95 -16.17 2.51
C PHE A 104 21.15 -17.58 3.07
N ARG A 105 20.11 -18.18 3.61
CA ARG A 105 20.13 -19.56 4.06
C ARG A 105 20.43 -20.51 2.91
N ARG A 106 19.77 -20.30 1.78
CA ARG A 106 19.98 -21.12 0.57
C ARG A 106 21.39 -20.98 0.02
N LEU A 107 21.99 -19.79 0.12
CA LEU A 107 23.38 -19.57 -0.28
C LEU A 107 24.40 -20.14 0.72
N GLY A 108 23.97 -20.62 1.87
CA GLY A 108 24.85 -21.14 2.90
C GLY A 108 25.53 -20.09 3.77
N ILE A 109 25.10 -18.80 3.65
CA ILE A 109 25.65 -17.71 4.44
C ILE A 109 25.14 -17.79 5.87
N ILE A 110 23.86 -18.15 6.04
CA ILE A 110 23.25 -18.39 7.35
C ILE A 110 23.11 -19.90 7.54
N LYS A 111 23.66 -20.38 8.63
CA LYS A 111 23.53 -21.80 9.02
C LYS A 111 22.51 -21.91 10.13
N VAL A 112 21.57 -22.81 9.95
CA VAL A 112 20.57 -23.12 10.96
C VAL A 112 20.82 -24.49 11.54
#